data_85ff6fff7a6e753d20420ae13ae38517
#
_entry.id   85ff6fff7a6e753d20420ae13ae38517
#
_cell.length_a   1.000
_cell.length_b   1.000
_cell.length_c   1.000
_cell.angle_alpha   90.00
_cell.angle_beta   90.00
_cell.angle_gamma   90.00
#
_symmetry.space_group_name_H-M   'P 1'
#
loop_
_entity.id
_entity.type
_entity.pdbx_description
1 polymer ?
#
loop_
_entity_poly.entity_id
_entity_poly.type
_entity_poly.pdbx_seq_one_letter_code
_entity_poly.pdbx_strand_id
1 'polypeptide(L)'
;MTFLESIFSQLNKSATEPVLQEIHHEKVHSVTGNELLAIIQQARHFLVARGLKKGDRCALLAPNSIRWAALDLALMAEGIVVVPLYARQAPAELVAMMRDSTPSRIFCLDAAVAAEIKKLWPQAPQISLLEGVYAGEPSTPTPPMHHEDGDVISIIYTSGTSGEPKGVVLTAGNVNHIVSATNSRLDKLMGPRTEADRIFHYAPFCFAASWILLLTALSRHSILALSTDLAKLSDELKLAAPEYFLNVPTLLERVRARIQTTVQERGGLATAIFPRAQQAFVRRHNKQSKFGDSLWLALGNSLMFPAIRKSIGPNLKALICGSAPLAIDTQLFFMMLGIPVLQVYGLTETTAICTADDPAHVEPGFVGPAIPGVEMKRADDGEILVRGPNIFSEYWQRPAETAKALQDGWFHTGDQGEPNENGNWRITGRIKNLIILNSGHNIAPEPIEEKLAQHLPEAQQVVLIGNQRGFLAALVTSNGANGANKLTDQQIQSAIETVNASQPHYKQVRAFHIVPEPFTMESGLLTTMGKLKRDAITQRFAAEIEALYQKKSS
;
A
#
# COMPACT_ATOMS: atom_id res chain seq x y z
N MET A 1 12.14 -26.14 -2.00
CA MET A 1 12.78 -24.99 -2.68
C MET A 1 12.27 -23.74 -1.99
N THR A 2 13.15 -22.96 -1.42
CA THR A 2 12.82 -21.69 -0.75
C THR A 2 12.42 -20.62 -1.79
N PHE A 3 11.80 -19.52 -1.35
CA PHE A 3 11.48 -18.41 -2.25
C PHE A 3 12.73 -17.86 -2.97
N LEU A 4 13.86 -17.79 -2.24
CA LEU A 4 15.11 -17.27 -2.79
C LEU A 4 15.72 -18.20 -3.84
N GLU A 5 15.74 -19.51 -3.57
CA GLU A 5 16.15 -20.52 -4.55
C GLU A 5 15.25 -20.48 -5.80
N SER A 6 13.94 -20.26 -5.62
CA SER A 6 12.99 -20.11 -6.72
C SER A 6 13.29 -18.88 -7.57
N ILE A 7 13.64 -17.74 -6.94
CA ILE A 7 14.06 -16.51 -7.65
C ILE A 7 15.33 -16.79 -8.47
N PHE A 8 16.39 -17.33 -7.85
CA PHE A 8 17.62 -17.62 -8.58
C PHE A 8 17.42 -18.62 -9.72
N SER A 9 16.58 -19.64 -9.49
CA SER A 9 16.20 -20.59 -10.56
C SER A 9 15.46 -19.90 -11.70
N GLN A 10 14.51 -19.00 -11.38
CA GLN A 10 13.76 -18.26 -12.40
C GLN A 10 14.65 -17.30 -13.20
N LEU A 11 15.56 -16.58 -12.52
CA LEU A 11 16.53 -15.70 -13.19
C LEU A 11 17.43 -16.47 -14.18
N ASN A 12 17.88 -17.68 -13.80
CA ASN A 12 18.63 -18.55 -14.71
C ASN A 12 17.76 -19.03 -15.91
N LYS A 13 16.47 -19.30 -15.71
CA LYS A 13 15.56 -19.65 -16.83
C LYS A 13 15.34 -18.48 -17.78
N SER A 14 15.27 -17.25 -17.23
CA SER A 14 15.14 -16.00 -18.00
C SER A 14 16.48 -15.37 -18.36
N ALA A 15 17.52 -16.19 -18.62
CA ALA A 15 18.91 -15.77 -18.79
C ALA A 15 19.09 -14.61 -19.78
N THR A 16 18.36 -14.63 -20.89
CA THR A 16 18.45 -13.64 -21.99
C THR A 16 17.20 -12.76 -22.09
N GLU A 17 16.22 -12.96 -21.21
CA GLU A 17 14.97 -12.21 -21.22
C GLU A 17 15.00 -11.09 -20.18
N PRO A 18 14.38 -9.93 -20.45
CA PRO A 18 14.22 -8.89 -19.45
C PRO A 18 13.44 -9.39 -18.24
N VAL A 19 13.92 -9.10 -17.02
CA VAL A 19 13.25 -9.47 -15.78
C VAL A 19 12.93 -8.23 -14.92
N LEU A 20 13.77 -7.19 -14.99
CA LEU A 20 13.62 -5.97 -14.22
C LEU A 20 13.94 -4.76 -15.10
N GLN A 21 13.13 -3.72 -14.98
CA GLN A 21 13.24 -2.50 -15.78
C GLN A 21 13.15 -1.27 -14.88
N GLU A 22 13.90 -0.22 -15.23
CA GLU A 22 13.74 1.13 -14.68
C GLU A 22 13.31 2.08 -15.80
N ILE A 23 12.38 2.98 -15.50
CA ILE A 23 11.92 3.97 -16.46
C ILE A 23 12.50 5.32 -16.05
N HIS A 24 13.42 5.86 -16.86
CA HIS A 24 14.05 7.15 -16.65
C HIS A 24 13.85 8.06 -17.86
N HIS A 25 13.23 9.23 -17.67
CA HIS A 25 13.06 10.23 -18.74
C HIS A 25 12.58 9.62 -20.07
N GLU A 26 11.49 8.83 -20.01
CA GLU A 26 10.89 8.14 -21.17
C GLU A 26 11.74 7.03 -21.79
N LYS A 27 12.88 6.69 -21.18
CA LYS A 27 13.72 5.56 -21.58
C LYS A 27 13.55 4.41 -20.60
N VAL A 28 13.47 3.21 -21.15
CA VAL A 28 13.42 1.98 -20.35
C VAL A 28 14.82 1.36 -20.33
N HIS A 29 15.40 1.30 -19.16
CA HIS A 29 16.61 0.54 -18.90
C HIS A 29 16.22 -0.84 -18.39
N SER A 30 16.63 -1.90 -19.08
CA SER A 30 16.27 -3.29 -18.77
C SER A 30 17.50 -4.11 -18.41
N VAL A 31 17.33 -5.06 -17.50
CA VAL A 31 18.31 -6.11 -17.23
C VAL A 31 17.67 -7.47 -17.43
N THR A 32 18.43 -8.38 -18.03
CA THR A 32 18.08 -9.80 -18.21
C THR A 32 18.33 -10.59 -16.92
N GLY A 33 17.86 -11.85 -16.87
CA GLY A 33 18.13 -12.72 -15.73
C GLY A 33 19.64 -12.88 -15.47
N ASN A 34 20.44 -13.09 -16.51
CA ASN A 34 21.91 -13.20 -16.37
C ASN A 34 22.56 -11.90 -15.89
N GLU A 35 22.15 -10.76 -16.42
CA GLU A 35 22.66 -9.45 -15.99
C GLU A 35 22.31 -9.16 -14.54
N LEU A 36 21.08 -9.45 -14.12
CA LEU A 36 20.68 -9.27 -12.73
C LEU A 36 21.47 -10.20 -11.79
N LEU A 37 21.66 -11.48 -12.15
CA LEU A 37 22.50 -12.41 -11.39
C LEU A 37 23.95 -11.93 -11.27
N ALA A 38 24.51 -11.35 -12.33
CA ALA A 38 25.85 -10.77 -12.29
C ALA A 38 25.92 -9.57 -11.32
N ILE A 39 24.94 -8.68 -11.35
CA ILE A 39 24.85 -7.54 -10.43
C ILE A 39 24.70 -8.02 -8.97
N ILE A 40 23.85 -9.02 -8.72
CA ILE A 40 23.72 -9.65 -7.40
C ILE A 40 25.08 -10.22 -6.95
N GLN A 41 25.79 -10.91 -7.81
CA GLN A 41 27.08 -11.52 -7.47
C GLN A 41 28.16 -10.47 -7.14
N GLN A 42 28.19 -9.34 -7.84
CA GLN A 42 29.06 -8.21 -7.49
C GLN A 42 28.77 -7.71 -6.07
N ALA A 43 27.49 -7.53 -5.72
CA ALA A 43 27.09 -7.13 -4.37
C ALA A 43 27.52 -8.18 -3.32
N ARG A 44 27.31 -9.48 -3.58
CA ARG A 44 27.72 -10.57 -2.68
C ARG A 44 29.24 -10.55 -2.42
N HIS A 45 30.04 -10.37 -3.46
CA HIS A 45 31.50 -10.22 -3.31
C HIS A 45 31.87 -9.03 -2.43
N PHE A 46 31.20 -7.90 -2.61
CA PHE A 46 31.41 -6.72 -1.77
C PHE A 46 31.08 -7.05 -0.30
N LEU A 47 29.95 -7.71 -0.04
CA LEU A 47 29.52 -8.06 1.33
C LEU A 47 30.54 -8.97 2.01
N VAL A 48 30.96 -10.03 1.35
CA VAL A 48 31.97 -10.98 1.85
C VAL A 48 33.31 -10.29 2.09
N ALA A 49 33.78 -9.47 1.13
CA ALA A 49 35.03 -8.71 1.28
C ALA A 49 35.02 -7.69 2.43
N ARG A 50 33.84 -7.28 2.88
CA ARG A 50 33.65 -6.42 4.07
C ARG A 50 33.48 -7.19 5.38
N GLY A 51 33.56 -8.52 5.34
CA GLY A 51 33.49 -9.40 6.51
C GLY A 51 32.10 -9.55 7.09
N LEU A 52 31.04 -9.21 6.33
CA LEU A 52 29.66 -9.42 6.74
C LEU A 52 29.30 -10.92 6.76
N LYS A 53 28.52 -11.36 7.72
CA LYS A 53 28.23 -12.77 7.99
C LYS A 53 26.73 -13.01 8.17
N LYS A 54 26.30 -14.27 8.05
CA LYS A 54 24.94 -14.71 8.38
C LYS A 54 24.52 -14.15 9.75
N GLY A 55 23.32 -13.56 9.82
CA GLY A 55 22.75 -12.95 11.02
C GLY A 55 23.15 -11.50 11.26
N ASP A 56 24.14 -10.95 10.53
CA ASP A 56 24.37 -9.51 10.53
C ASP A 56 23.15 -8.77 9.97
N ARG A 57 22.92 -7.55 10.44
CA ARG A 57 21.85 -6.69 9.96
C ARG A 57 22.44 -5.55 9.15
N CYS A 58 21.82 -5.28 7.98
CA CYS A 58 22.23 -4.17 7.14
C CYS A 58 21.06 -3.25 6.84
N ALA A 59 21.21 -1.96 7.15
CA ALA A 59 20.24 -0.95 6.78
C ALA A 59 20.40 -0.58 5.28
N LEU A 60 19.29 -0.60 4.54
CA LEU A 60 19.24 -0.27 3.11
C LEU A 60 18.39 0.98 2.88
N LEU A 61 19.05 2.10 2.56
CA LEU A 61 18.49 3.45 2.52
C LEU A 61 18.62 4.04 1.12
N ALA A 62 17.77 3.59 0.20
CA ALA A 62 17.75 4.07 -1.18
C ALA A 62 16.35 3.92 -1.81
N PRO A 63 16.02 4.70 -2.86
CA PRO A 63 14.81 4.48 -3.64
C PRO A 63 14.88 3.18 -4.43
N ASN A 64 13.71 2.74 -4.91
CA ASN A 64 13.61 1.56 -5.77
C ASN A 64 14.54 1.69 -6.97
N SER A 65 15.29 0.64 -7.23
CA SER A 65 16.16 0.52 -8.39
C SER A 65 16.59 -0.92 -8.62
N ILE A 66 17.12 -1.23 -9.79
CA ILE A 66 17.73 -2.52 -10.08
C ILE A 66 18.85 -2.81 -9.07
N ARG A 67 19.65 -1.80 -8.72
CA ARG A 67 20.72 -1.93 -7.72
C ARG A 67 20.18 -2.18 -6.31
N TRP A 68 19.06 -1.54 -5.96
CA TRP A 68 18.38 -1.81 -4.69
C TRP A 68 17.93 -3.27 -4.60
N ALA A 69 17.25 -3.77 -5.64
CA ALA A 69 16.77 -5.15 -5.69
C ALA A 69 17.93 -6.16 -5.68
N ALA A 70 19.00 -5.88 -6.41
CA ALA A 70 20.18 -6.73 -6.43
C ALA A 70 20.89 -6.79 -5.07
N LEU A 71 20.99 -5.67 -4.34
CA LEU A 71 21.59 -5.67 -3.00
C LEU A 71 20.72 -6.39 -1.99
N ASP A 72 19.40 -6.20 -2.03
CA ASP A 72 18.43 -6.91 -1.19
C ASP A 72 18.58 -8.42 -1.36
N LEU A 73 18.59 -8.91 -2.59
CA LEU A 73 18.80 -10.32 -2.92
C LEU A 73 20.20 -10.82 -2.52
N ALA A 74 21.23 -9.98 -2.68
CA ALA A 74 22.60 -10.33 -2.29
C ALA A 74 22.73 -10.49 -0.77
N LEU A 75 22.13 -9.57 0.01
CA LEU A 75 22.09 -9.66 1.48
C LEU A 75 21.41 -10.96 1.92
N MET A 76 20.23 -11.25 1.38
CA MET A 76 19.53 -12.50 1.67
C MET A 76 20.33 -13.72 1.23
N ALA A 77 21.00 -13.69 0.06
CA ALA A 77 21.81 -14.81 -0.42
C ALA A 77 23.03 -15.12 0.46
N GLU A 78 23.51 -14.16 1.24
CA GLU A 78 24.58 -14.33 2.24
C GLU A 78 24.03 -14.54 3.68
N GLY A 79 22.70 -14.67 3.84
CA GLY A 79 22.05 -14.84 5.15
C GLY A 79 22.10 -13.59 6.03
N ILE A 80 22.25 -12.42 5.43
CA ILE A 80 22.29 -11.13 6.13
C ILE A 80 20.88 -10.57 6.18
N VAL A 81 20.46 -10.12 7.37
CA VAL A 81 19.12 -9.58 7.61
C VAL A 81 19.01 -8.17 7.01
N VAL A 82 18.05 -7.97 6.13
CA VAL A 82 17.80 -6.68 5.50
C VAL A 82 16.94 -5.81 6.40
N VAL A 83 17.33 -4.55 6.57
CA VAL A 83 16.54 -3.52 7.26
C VAL A 83 16.24 -2.41 6.25
N PRO A 84 15.19 -2.58 5.42
CA PRO A 84 14.87 -1.62 4.39
C PRO A 84 14.18 -0.40 4.99
N LEU A 85 14.69 0.81 4.69
CA LEU A 85 14.21 2.06 5.25
C LEU A 85 13.78 3.04 4.15
N TYR A 86 12.78 3.86 4.44
CA TYR A 86 12.26 4.84 3.49
C TYR A 86 13.17 6.06 3.38
N ALA A 87 13.91 6.17 2.28
CA ALA A 87 14.93 7.21 2.08
C ALA A 87 14.42 8.67 2.17
N ARG A 88 13.12 8.90 2.04
CA ARG A 88 12.49 10.23 2.18
C ARG A 88 11.93 10.52 3.58
N GLN A 89 12.16 9.63 4.53
CA GLN A 89 11.75 9.83 5.92
C GLN A 89 12.66 10.84 6.61
N ALA A 90 12.16 11.49 7.68
CA ALA A 90 12.94 12.45 8.44
C ALA A 90 14.24 11.81 8.97
N PRO A 91 15.41 12.45 8.81
CA PRO A 91 16.69 11.86 9.21
C PRO A 91 16.76 11.40 10.67
N ALA A 92 16.10 12.11 11.58
CA ALA A 92 16.04 11.73 13.00
C ALA A 92 15.28 10.41 13.22
N GLU A 93 14.18 10.19 12.51
CA GLU A 93 13.42 8.92 12.56
C GLU A 93 14.23 7.77 11.96
N LEU A 94 14.93 8.02 10.84
CA LEU A 94 15.83 7.04 10.23
C LEU A 94 16.92 6.60 11.20
N VAL A 95 17.57 7.55 11.86
CA VAL A 95 18.61 7.27 12.87
C VAL A 95 18.03 6.49 14.05
N ALA A 96 16.84 6.82 14.52
CA ALA A 96 16.18 6.08 15.59
C ALA A 96 15.94 4.60 15.21
N MET A 97 15.40 4.32 14.02
CA MET A 97 15.20 2.95 13.54
C MET A 97 16.51 2.20 13.31
N MET A 98 17.55 2.87 12.79
CA MET A 98 18.86 2.25 12.62
C MET A 98 19.52 1.94 13.96
N ARG A 99 19.41 2.81 14.96
CA ARG A 99 19.92 2.52 16.32
C ARG A 99 19.20 1.34 16.95
N ASP A 100 17.90 1.27 16.78
CA ASP A 100 17.07 0.17 17.30
C ASP A 100 17.44 -1.17 16.62
N SER A 101 17.60 -1.20 15.29
CA SER A 101 18.00 -2.40 14.56
C SER A 101 19.47 -2.80 14.72
N THR A 102 20.32 -1.92 15.24
CA THR A 102 21.76 -2.16 15.46
C THR A 102 22.46 -2.78 14.23
N PRO A 103 22.47 -2.11 13.06
CA PRO A 103 23.03 -2.70 11.85
C PRO A 103 24.56 -2.77 11.90
N SER A 104 25.14 -3.82 11.31
CA SER A 104 26.59 -3.95 11.12
C SER A 104 27.10 -3.00 10.04
N ARG A 105 26.23 -2.62 9.09
CA ARG A 105 26.54 -1.68 7.99
C ARG A 105 25.28 -0.96 7.51
N ILE A 106 25.49 0.25 6.96
CA ILE A 106 24.44 1.06 6.36
C ILE A 106 24.77 1.26 4.88
N PHE A 107 23.80 1.02 4.01
CA PHE A 107 23.88 1.29 2.58
C PHE A 107 23.00 2.49 2.23
N CYS A 108 23.59 3.50 1.59
CA CYS A 108 22.89 4.73 1.19
C CYS A 108 23.02 4.95 -0.32
N LEU A 109 22.05 5.64 -0.90
CA LEU A 109 22.12 6.06 -2.29
C LEU A 109 23.29 7.01 -2.54
N ASP A 110 23.42 8.06 -1.72
CA ASP A 110 24.32 9.18 -1.94
C ASP A 110 25.02 9.69 -0.66
N ALA A 111 26.03 10.53 -0.88
CA ALA A 111 26.85 11.10 0.18
C ALA A 111 26.09 12.11 1.08
N ALA A 112 25.04 12.77 0.57
CA ALA A 112 24.28 13.75 1.36
C ALA A 112 23.51 13.08 2.47
N VAL A 113 22.81 11.97 2.17
CA VAL A 113 22.11 11.14 3.17
C VAL A 113 23.12 10.57 4.17
N ALA A 114 24.28 10.09 3.70
CA ALA A 114 25.32 9.57 4.59
C ALA A 114 25.87 10.64 5.55
N ALA A 115 26.04 11.87 5.07
CA ALA A 115 26.51 13.00 5.90
C ALA A 115 25.49 13.38 6.99
N GLU A 116 24.20 13.44 6.65
CA GLU A 116 23.14 13.73 7.63
C GLU A 116 23.03 12.64 8.70
N ILE A 117 23.14 11.36 8.31
CA ILE A 117 23.19 10.26 9.28
C ILE A 117 24.37 10.42 10.24
N LYS A 118 25.58 10.69 9.73
CA LYS A 118 26.77 10.87 10.56
C LYS A 118 26.67 12.07 11.49
N LYS A 119 26.05 13.15 11.04
CA LYS A 119 25.79 14.33 11.86
C LYS A 119 24.91 14.02 13.06
N LEU A 120 23.84 13.24 12.88
CA LEU A 120 22.90 12.85 13.92
C LEU A 120 23.38 11.65 14.74
N TRP A 121 24.24 10.82 14.16
CA TRP A 121 24.79 9.63 14.78
C TRP A 121 26.29 9.49 14.46
N PRO A 122 27.19 10.23 15.18
CA PRO A 122 28.64 10.20 14.92
C PRO A 122 29.26 8.81 15.02
N GLN A 123 28.72 7.93 15.90
CA GLN A 123 29.16 6.54 16.08
C GLN A 123 28.43 5.55 15.15
N ALA A 124 27.75 6.03 14.13
CA ALA A 124 27.09 5.15 13.16
C ALA A 124 28.09 4.11 12.60
N PRO A 125 27.66 2.87 12.36
CA PRO A 125 28.48 1.89 11.68
C PRO A 125 28.93 2.37 10.31
N GLN A 126 29.82 1.64 9.67
CA GLN A 126 30.34 2.07 8.38
C GLN A 126 29.23 2.21 7.35
N ILE A 127 29.21 3.37 6.66
CA ILE A 127 28.26 3.68 5.59
C ILE A 127 28.95 3.41 4.25
N SER A 128 28.25 2.69 3.37
CA SER A 128 28.67 2.43 1.99
C SER A 128 27.67 3.06 1.02
N LEU A 129 28.19 3.74 0.01
CA LEU A 129 27.35 4.23 -1.08
C LEU A 129 27.05 3.09 -2.05
N LEU A 130 25.83 3.04 -2.58
CA LEU A 130 25.39 1.99 -3.51
C LEU A 130 26.31 1.87 -4.73
N GLU A 131 26.79 2.99 -5.27
CA GLU A 131 27.72 2.98 -6.41
C GLU A 131 28.99 2.17 -6.12
N GLY A 132 29.54 2.30 -4.92
CA GLY A 132 30.74 1.58 -4.51
C GLY A 132 30.53 0.07 -4.32
N VAL A 133 29.30 -0.37 -4.09
CA VAL A 133 28.96 -1.81 -3.96
C VAL A 133 29.18 -2.54 -5.29
N TYR A 134 28.92 -1.88 -6.40
CA TYR A 134 28.95 -2.44 -7.74
C TYR A 134 30.19 -2.04 -8.56
N ALA A 135 31.26 -1.56 -7.90
CA ALA A 135 32.49 -1.16 -8.56
C ALA A 135 33.44 -2.35 -8.85
N GLY A 136 33.12 -3.55 -8.36
CA GLY A 136 33.95 -4.75 -8.55
C GLY A 136 33.76 -5.39 -9.92
N GLU A 137 34.75 -6.22 -10.32
CA GLU A 137 34.65 -7.01 -11.55
C GLU A 137 33.50 -8.04 -11.46
N PRO A 138 32.79 -8.27 -12.58
CA PRO A 138 31.80 -9.36 -12.65
C PRO A 138 32.46 -10.73 -12.43
N SER A 139 31.74 -11.60 -11.73
CA SER A 139 32.16 -12.99 -11.53
C SER A 139 30.99 -13.95 -11.74
N THR A 140 31.31 -15.23 -11.83
CA THR A 140 30.30 -16.27 -12.04
C THR A 140 29.32 -16.29 -10.87
N PRO A 141 28.01 -16.17 -11.09
CA PRO A 141 26.99 -16.26 -10.04
C PRO A 141 27.04 -17.60 -9.31
N THR A 142 26.90 -17.55 -8.00
CA THR A 142 26.82 -18.74 -7.15
C THR A 142 25.42 -18.92 -6.57
N PRO A 143 24.98 -20.14 -6.22
CA PRO A 143 23.69 -20.38 -5.56
C PRO A 143 23.56 -19.55 -4.27
N PRO A 144 22.35 -19.13 -3.88
CA PRO A 144 22.13 -18.47 -2.61
C PRO A 144 22.31 -19.47 -1.46
N MET A 145 22.57 -18.95 -0.25
CA MET A 145 22.52 -19.75 0.96
C MET A 145 21.11 -20.34 1.12
N HIS A 146 21.04 -21.59 1.57
CA HIS A 146 19.79 -22.19 1.98
C HIS A 146 19.31 -21.58 3.30
N HIS A 147 18.03 -21.23 3.38
CA HIS A 147 17.38 -20.72 4.59
C HIS A 147 16.41 -21.74 5.16
N GLU A 148 16.51 -21.98 6.45
CA GLU A 148 15.48 -22.67 7.21
C GLU A 148 14.29 -21.73 7.47
N ASP A 149 13.09 -22.26 7.67
CA ASP A 149 11.88 -21.44 7.86
C ASP A 149 11.99 -20.43 9.03
N GLY A 150 12.78 -20.74 10.05
CA GLY A 150 13.01 -19.85 11.19
C GLY A 150 14.09 -18.78 10.97
N ASP A 151 14.86 -18.84 9.88
CA ASP A 151 15.91 -17.84 9.61
C ASP A 151 15.28 -16.45 9.39
N VAL A 152 15.77 -15.44 10.09
CA VAL A 152 15.31 -14.06 9.94
C VAL A 152 15.83 -13.49 8.61
N ILE A 153 14.94 -13.00 7.78
CA ILE A 153 15.26 -12.45 6.45
C ILE A 153 15.25 -10.93 6.47
N SER A 154 14.26 -10.33 7.10
CA SER A 154 14.10 -8.88 7.11
C SER A 154 13.50 -8.36 8.41
N ILE A 155 13.83 -7.10 8.74
CA ILE A 155 13.16 -6.34 9.80
C ILE A 155 12.56 -5.10 9.16
N ILE A 156 11.24 -5.08 9.01
CA ILE A 156 10.52 -3.97 8.37
C ILE A 156 9.89 -3.09 9.45
N TYR A 157 10.26 -1.81 9.46
CA TYR A 157 9.72 -0.86 10.44
C TYR A 157 8.33 -0.36 10.05
N THR A 158 7.43 -0.38 11.04
CA THR A 158 6.09 0.21 10.92
C THR A 158 5.96 1.40 11.85
N SER A 159 5.15 2.40 11.47
CA SER A 159 4.75 3.46 12.37
C SER A 159 3.83 2.85 13.44
N GLY A 160 4.39 2.49 14.58
CA GLY A 160 3.64 1.92 15.70
C GLY A 160 2.47 2.82 16.13
N THR A 161 1.50 2.21 16.80
CA THR A 161 0.33 2.92 17.35
C THR A 161 0.68 3.89 18.48
N SER A 162 1.85 3.70 19.11
CA SER A 162 2.41 4.55 20.16
C SER A 162 3.25 5.73 19.63
N GLY A 163 3.36 5.89 18.31
CA GLY A 163 4.20 6.91 17.68
C GLY A 163 5.66 6.49 17.47
N GLU A 164 6.17 5.48 18.19
CA GLU A 164 7.50 4.93 17.98
C GLU A 164 7.47 3.83 16.91
N PRO A 165 8.40 3.84 15.93
CA PRO A 165 8.53 2.78 14.96
C PRO A 165 8.88 1.44 15.62
N LYS A 166 8.24 0.35 15.15
CA LYS A 166 8.53 -1.02 15.60
C LYS A 166 9.06 -1.85 14.43
N GLY A 167 10.15 -2.55 14.64
CA GLY A 167 10.70 -3.47 13.66
C GLY A 167 9.96 -4.80 13.69
N VAL A 168 9.27 -5.14 12.63
CA VAL A 168 8.57 -6.42 12.43
C VAL A 168 9.57 -7.42 11.86
N VAL A 169 9.82 -8.51 12.60
CA VAL A 169 10.78 -9.55 12.20
C VAL A 169 10.08 -10.56 11.31
N LEU A 170 10.53 -10.66 10.06
CA LEU A 170 10.02 -11.58 9.05
C LEU A 170 11.02 -12.71 8.80
N THR A 171 10.54 -13.95 8.82
CA THR A 171 11.35 -15.16 8.61
C THR A 171 11.23 -15.70 7.18
N ALA A 172 12.13 -16.60 6.80
CA ALA A 172 12.08 -17.29 5.52
C ALA A 172 10.76 -18.05 5.33
N GLY A 173 10.25 -18.70 6.38
CA GLY A 173 8.96 -19.39 6.36
C GLY A 173 7.79 -18.45 6.06
N ASN A 174 7.78 -17.26 6.68
CA ASN A 174 6.77 -16.24 6.37
C ASN A 174 6.80 -15.85 4.89
N VAL A 175 7.99 -15.55 4.37
CA VAL A 175 8.17 -15.11 2.96
C VAL A 175 7.84 -16.25 1.98
N ASN A 176 8.30 -17.48 2.25
CA ASN A 176 7.97 -18.67 1.45
C ASN A 176 6.46 -18.82 1.27
N HIS A 177 5.73 -18.73 2.38
CA HIS A 177 4.28 -18.87 2.38
C HIS A 177 3.60 -17.79 1.54
N ILE A 178 3.94 -16.52 1.78
CA ILE A 178 3.29 -15.38 1.10
C ILE A 178 3.62 -15.35 -0.38
N VAL A 179 4.86 -15.59 -0.78
CA VAL A 179 5.24 -15.65 -2.21
C VAL A 179 4.47 -16.77 -2.91
N SER A 180 4.35 -17.95 -2.28
CA SER A 180 3.57 -19.07 -2.81
C SER A 180 2.08 -18.73 -2.95
N ALA A 181 1.46 -18.15 -1.91
CA ALA A 181 0.05 -17.77 -1.92
C ALA A 181 -0.25 -16.69 -2.96
N THR A 182 0.62 -15.68 -3.08
CA THR A 182 0.51 -14.62 -4.08
C THR A 182 0.64 -15.17 -5.49
N ASN A 183 1.62 -16.04 -5.74
CA ASN A 183 1.78 -16.73 -7.03
C ASN A 183 0.52 -17.50 -7.42
N SER A 184 -0.07 -18.26 -6.49
CA SER A 184 -1.32 -19.00 -6.74
C SER A 184 -2.48 -18.09 -7.16
N ARG A 185 -2.61 -16.89 -6.56
CA ARG A 185 -3.64 -15.90 -6.96
C ARG A 185 -3.35 -15.28 -8.32
N LEU A 186 -2.09 -14.98 -8.61
CA LEU A 186 -1.67 -14.45 -9.91
C LEU A 186 -1.83 -15.50 -11.03
N ASP A 187 -1.59 -16.78 -10.75
CA ASP A 187 -1.83 -17.86 -11.71
C ASP A 187 -3.31 -17.96 -12.09
N LYS A 188 -4.23 -17.78 -11.13
CA LYS A 188 -5.66 -17.69 -11.42
C LYS A 188 -6.02 -16.46 -12.25
N LEU A 189 -5.38 -15.31 -11.99
CA LEU A 189 -5.61 -14.07 -12.74
C LEU A 189 -5.11 -14.18 -14.17
N MET A 190 -3.89 -14.70 -14.34
CA MET A 190 -3.19 -14.68 -15.63
C MET A 190 -3.55 -15.86 -16.51
N GLY A 191 -3.95 -16.98 -15.92
CA GLY A 191 -4.18 -18.25 -16.60
C GLY A 191 -2.90 -18.89 -17.13
N PRO A 192 -3.02 -20.09 -17.75
CA PRO A 192 -1.87 -20.75 -18.39
C PRO A 192 -1.35 -19.93 -19.56
N ARG A 193 -0.03 -19.63 -19.55
CA ARG A 193 0.63 -18.85 -20.59
C ARG A 193 2.13 -19.12 -20.67
N THR A 194 2.71 -18.83 -21.81
CA THR A 194 4.16 -18.92 -22.06
C THR A 194 4.85 -17.56 -22.00
N GLU A 195 4.09 -16.48 -22.20
CA GLU A 195 4.60 -15.12 -22.21
C GLU A 195 4.84 -14.61 -20.77
N ALA A 196 5.83 -13.74 -20.59
CA ALA A 196 6.11 -13.12 -19.32
C ALA A 196 4.98 -12.17 -18.90
N ASP A 197 4.61 -12.21 -17.60
CA ASP A 197 3.70 -11.23 -17.00
C ASP A 197 4.35 -9.84 -17.03
N ARG A 198 3.62 -8.81 -17.44
CA ARG A 198 4.09 -7.42 -17.39
C ARG A 198 3.52 -6.73 -16.17
N ILE A 199 4.42 -6.31 -15.27
CA ILE A 199 4.06 -5.73 -13.98
C ILE A 199 4.65 -4.32 -13.90
N PHE A 200 3.92 -3.40 -13.30
CA PHE A 200 4.43 -2.06 -13.00
C PHE A 200 4.43 -1.81 -11.50
N HIS A 201 5.44 -1.10 -11.00
CA HIS A 201 5.54 -0.80 -9.58
C HIS A 201 6.11 0.59 -9.32
N TYR A 202 5.53 1.30 -8.34
CA TYR A 202 5.91 2.67 -7.98
C TYR A 202 6.04 2.89 -6.47
N ALA A 203 5.49 2.00 -5.65
CA ALA A 203 5.57 2.16 -4.19
C ALA A 203 6.94 1.70 -3.65
N PRO A 204 7.46 2.30 -2.56
CA PRO A 204 8.78 1.96 -2.04
C PRO A 204 8.90 0.50 -1.59
N PHE A 205 10.00 -0.16 -1.94
CA PHE A 205 10.27 -1.55 -1.54
C PHE A 205 10.50 -1.75 -0.03
N CYS A 206 10.73 -0.69 0.72
CA CYS A 206 10.80 -0.76 2.18
C CYS A 206 9.44 -1.07 2.86
N PHE A 207 8.34 -1.14 2.10
CA PHE A 207 7.03 -1.56 2.60
C PHE A 207 6.76 -3.03 2.26
N ALA A 208 6.25 -3.79 3.22
CA ALA A 208 6.09 -5.24 3.10
C ALA A 208 5.37 -5.68 1.81
N ALA A 209 4.24 -5.05 1.45
CA ALA A 209 3.50 -5.41 0.25
C ALA A 209 4.28 -5.15 -1.06
N SER A 210 5.07 -4.08 -1.12
CA SER A 210 5.92 -3.74 -2.25
C SER A 210 7.11 -4.69 -2.35
N TRP A 211 7.70 -5.03 -1.22
CA TRP A 211 8.80 -5.98 -1.15
C TRP A 211 8.36 -7.39 -1.54
N ILE A 212 7.23 -7.86 -1.03
CA ILE A 212 6.66 -9.16 -1.43
C ILE A 212 6.31 -9.17 -2.92
N LEU A 213 5.82 -8.06 -3.48
CA LEU A 213 5.59 -7.98 -4.94
C LEU A 213 6.88 -8.12 -5.74
N LEU A 214 7.99 -7.50 -5.31
CA LEU A 214 9.31 -7.68 -5.94
C LEU A 214 9.73 -9.15 -5.92
N LEU A 215 9.70 -9.81 -4.75
CA LEU A 215 10.11 -11.20 -4.61
C LEU A 215 9.19 -12.14 -5.43
N THR A 216 7.87 -11.87 -5.40
CA THR A 216 6.89 -12.62 -6.20
C THR A 216 7.17 -12.47 -7.69
N ALA A 217 7.36 -11.25 -8.18
CA ALA A 217 7.65 -10.99 -9.59
C ALA A 217 8.92 -11.72 -10.04
N LEU A 218 10.01 -11.65 -9.28
CA LEU A 218 11.26 -12.30 -9.63
C LEU A 218 11.23 -13.83 -9.50
N SER A 219 10.27 -14.40 -8.75
CA SER A 219 10.04 -15.85 -8.67
C SER A 219 9.18 -16.41 -9.81
N ARG A 220 8.62 -15.53 -10.66
CA ARG A 220 7.73 -15.86 -11.80
C ARG A 220 8.41 -15.53 -13.13
N HIS A 221 7.87 -16.06 -14.23
CA HIS A 221 8.19 -15.56 -15.56
C HIS A 221 7.51 -14.21 -15.77
N SER A 222 8.19 -13.13 -15.39
CA SER A 222 7.63 -11.78 -15.42
C SER A 222 8.68 -10.71 -15.71
N ILE A 223 8.20 -9.54 -16.15
CA ILE A 223 8.98 -8.32 -16.33
C ILE A 223 8.40 -7.28 -15.37
N LEU A 224 9.17 -6.89 -14.36
CA LEU A 224 8.79 -5.85 -13.40
C LEU A 224 9.38 -4.50 -13.82
N ALA A 225 8.55 -3.55 -14.20
CA ALA A 225 8.95 -2.19 -14.53
C ALA A 225 8.79 -1.26 -13.31
N LEU A 226 9.87 -0.57 -12.94
CA LEU A 226 9.92 0.34 -11.80
C LEU A 226 9.73 1.78 -12.26
N SER A 227 8.80 2.49 -11.63
CA SER A 227 8.69 3.94 -11.72
C SER A 227 9.84 4.61 -10.96
N THR A 228 10.46 5.60 -11.58
CA THR A 228 11.51 6.40 -10.94
C THR A 228 11.08 7.84 -10.68
N ASP A 229 9.98 8.29 -11.28
CA ASP A 229 9.42 9.63 -11.09
C ASP A 229 7.89 9.60 -10.94
N LEU A 230 7.41 9.72 -9.70
CA LEU A 230 5.97 9.73 -9.41
C LEU A 230 5.21 10.88 -10.10
N ALA A 231 5.86 11.97 -10.48
CA ALA A 231 5.22 13.06 -11.23
C ALA A 231 4.91 12.64 -12.67
N LYS A 232 5.65 11.67 -13.23
CA LYS A 232 5.46 11.11 -14.58
C LYS A 232 4.78 9.75 -14.61
N LEU A 233 4.16 9.35 -13.50
CA LEU A 233 3.57 8.03 -13.31
C LEU A 233 2.66 7.60 -14.47
N SER A 234 1.85 8.52 -15.02
CA SER A 234 0.94 8.24 -16.14
C SER A 234 1.68 7.88 -17.43
N ASP A 235 2.81 8.51 -17.70
CA ASP A 235 3.58 8.28 -18.92
C ASP A 235 4.45 7.03 -18.77
N GLU A 236 5.04 6.83 -17.61
CA GLU A 236 5.77 5.60 -17.27
C GLU A 236 4.86 4.37 -17.31
N LEU A 237 3.60 4.48 -16.85
CA LEU A 237 2.60 3.42 -16.93
C LEU A 237 2.27 3.03 -18.38
N LYS A 238 2.21 4.01 -19.31
CA LYS A 238 2.01 3.73 -20.73
C LYS A 238 3.20 3.00 -21.36
N LEU A 239 4.42 3.39 -20.97
CA LEU A 239 5.66 2.73 -21.44
C LEU A 239 5.77 1.29 -20.91
N ALA A 240 5.47 1.06 -19.64
CA ALA A 240 5.47 -0.27 -19.04
C ALA A 240 4.38 -1.17 -19.63
N ALA A 241 3.23 -0.60 -20.01
CA ALA A 241 2.05 -1.29 -20.55
C ALA A 241 1.70 -2.57 -19.75
N PRO A 242 1.50 -2.47 -18.40
CA PRO A 242 1.36 -3.63 -17.54
C PRO A 242 0.02 -4.35 -17.74
N GLU A 243 -0.01 -5.61 -17.32
CA GLU A 243 -1.22 -6.41 -17.22
C GLU A 243 -1.88 -6.31 -15.85
N TYR A 244 -1.07 -6.08 -14.81
CA TYR A 244 -1.55 -5.77 -13.46
C TYR A 244 -0.50 -4.98 -12.67
N PHE A 245 -0.92 -4.29 -11.64
CA PHE A 245 -0.02 -3.62 -10.70
C PHE A 245 -0.71 -3.33 -9.36
N LEU A 246 0.12 -3.19 -8.30
CA LEU A 246 -0.34 -2.87 -6.96
C LEU A 246 -0.59 -1.37 -6.82
N ASN A 247 -1.74 -1.04 -6.25
CA ASN A 247 -2.21 0.32 -6.07
C ASN A 247 -2.60 0.63 -4.64
N VAL A 248 -2.69 1.91 -4.36
CA VAL A 248 -3.36 2.46 -3.18
C VAL A 248 -4.67 3.15 -3.60
N PRO A 249 -5.70 3.18 -2.73
CA PRO A 249 -7.01 3.78 -3.05
C PRO A 249 -6.92 5.18 -3.63
N THR A 250 -6.08 6.04 -3.05
CA THR A 250 -5.93 7.45 -3.48
C THR A 250 -5.50 7.60 -4.95
N LEU A 251 -4.70 6.68 -5.49
CA LEU A 251 -4.36 6.70 -6.91
C LEU A 251 -5.57 6.36 -7.76
N LEU A 252 -6.32 5.32 -7.40
CA LEU A 252 -7.51 4.90 -8.15
C LEU A 252 -8.58 5.98 -8.14
N GLU A 253 -8.79 6.66 -7.02
CA GLU A 253 -9.71 7.78 -6.90
C GLU A 253 -9.31 8.96 -7.78
N ARG A 254 -8.02 9.32 -7.81
CA ARG A 254 -7.50 10.35 -8.73
C ARG A 254 -7.70 9.99 -10.19
N VAL A 255 -7.44 8.75 -10.58
CA VAL A 255 -7.68 8.26 -11.95
C VAL A 255 -9.16 8.33 -12.29
N ARG A 256 -10.05 7.88 -11.39
CA ARG A 256 -11.50 7.99 -11.55
C ARG A 256 -11.93 9.45 -11.76
N ALA A 257 -11.51 10.36 -10.87
CA ALA A 257 -11.84 11.77 -10.93
C ALA A 257 -11.37 12.40 -12.27
N ARG A 258 -10.13 12.11 -12.69
CA ARG A 258 -9.60 12.61 -13.97
C ARG A 258 -10.40 12.12 -15.17
N ILE A 259 -10.81 10.85 -15.19
CA ILE A 259 -11.65 10.31 -16.25
C ILE A 259 -13.00 11.02 -16.29
N GLN A 260 -13.64 11.21 -15.12
CA GLN A 260 -14.93 11.91 -15.03
C GLN A 260 -14.84 13.36 -15.53
N THR A 261 -13.78 14.09 -15.15
CA THR A 261 -13.50 15.43 -15.65
C THR A 261 -13.32 15.43 -17.18
N THR A 262 -12.52 14.52 -17.72
CA THR A 262 -12.29 14.42 -19.17
C THR A 262 -13.58 14.09 -19.93
N VAL A 263 -14.47 13.27 -19.38
CA VAL A 263 -15.80 13.01 -19.96
C VAL A 263 -16.66 14.29 -19.98
N GLN A 264 -16.62 15.07 -18.91
CA GLN A 264 -17.35 16.35 -18.84
C GLN A 264 -16.80 17.38 -19.84
N GLU A 265 -15.47 17.51 -19.93
CA GLU A 265 -14.78 18.41 -20.87
C GLU A 265 -15.11 18.09 -22.35
N ARG A 266 -15.28 16.80 -22.69
CA ARG A 266 -15.67 16.38 -24.03
C ARG A 266 -17.09 16.80 -24.42
N GLY A 267 -17.99 16.94 -23.48
CA GLY A 267 -19.36 17.33 -23.69
C GLY A 267 -20.20 16.38 -24.56
N GLY A 268 -21.32 16.84 -25.05
CA GLY A 268 -22.16 16.15 -26.06
C GLY A 268 -22.65 14.76 -25.57
N LEU A 269 -22.53 13.75 -26.44
CA LEU A 269 -22.99 12.39 -26.14
C LEU A 269 -22.24 11.74 -24.97
N ALA A 270 -20.99 12.15 -24.71
CA ALA A 270 -20.21 11.58 -23.64
C ALA A 270 -20.82 11.89 -22.27
N THR A 271 -21.24 13.15 -22.05
CA THR A 271 -21.89 13.57 -20.79
C THR A 271 -23.30 12.99 -20.62
N ALA A 272 -23.94 12.56 -21.70
CA ALA A 272 -25.25 11.92 -21.65
C ALA A 272 -25.14 10.41 -21.34
N ILE A 273 -24.22 9.71 -22.00
CA ILE A 273 -24.09 8.25 -21.94
C ILE A 273 -23.38 7.80 -20.65
N PHE A 274 -22.23 8.41 -20.33
CA PHE A 274 -21.35 7.91 -19.29
C PHE A 274 -22.01 7.85 -17.90
N PRO A 275 -22.66 8.91 -17.38
CA PRO A 275 -23.32 8.86 -16.07
C PRO A 275 -24.47 7.86 -16.03
N ARG A 276 -25.23 7.73 -17.15
CA ARG A 276 -26.35 6.77 -17.24
C ARG A 276 -25.85 5.33 -17.25
N ALA A 277 -24.74 5.05 -17.96
CA ALA A 277 -24.11 3.74 -17.96
C ALA A 277 -23.55 3.39 -16.56
N GLN A 278 -22.94 4.36 -15.87
CA GLN A 278 -22.45 4.17 -14.49
C GLN A 278 -23.61 3.86 -13.53
N GLN A 279 -24.69 4.62 -13.56
CA GLN A 279 -25.88 4.35 -12.75
C GLN A 279 -26.53 3.01 -13.09
N ALA A 280 -26.57 2.62 -14.37
CA ALA A 280 -27.09 1.33 -14.81
C ALA A 280 -26.24 0.18 -14.28
N PHE A 281 -24.90 0.33 -14.28
CA PHE A 281 -23.99 -0.68 -13.72
C PHE A 281 -24.19 -0.85 -12.21
N VAL A 282 -24.27 0.25 -11.45
CA VAL A 282 -24.51 0.24 -10.00
C VAL A 282 -25.86 -0.41 -9.68
N ARG A 283 -26.95 -0.04 -10.42
CA ARG A 283 -28.26 -0.69 -10.22
C ARG A 283 -28.24 -2.18 -10.52
N ARG A 284 -27.52 -2.58 -11.59
CA ARG A 284 -27.35 -4.00 -11.92
C ARG A 284 -26.63 -4.76 -10.83
N HIS A 285 -25.57 -4.18 -10.28
CA HIS A 285 -24.83 -4.74 -9.16
C HIS A 285 -25.75 -4.92 -7.94
N ASN A 286 -26.55 -3.91 -7.60
CA ASN A 286 -27.48 -3.92 -6.46
C ASN A 286 -28.76 -4.73 -6.73
N LYS A 287 -28.85 -5.50 -7.84
CA LYS A 287 -30.05 -6.25 -8.24
C LYS A 287 -31.31 -5.40 -8.43
N GLN A 288 -31.17 -4.12 -8.78
CA GLN A 288 -32.24 -3.11 -8.96
C GLN A 288 -32.31 -2.63 -10.43
N SER A 289 -32.01 -3.52 -11.38
CA SER A 289 -31.98 -3.18 -12.81
C SER A 289 -33.30 -2.60 -13.31
N LYS A 290 -33.22 -1.58 -14.19
CA LYS A 290 -34.36 -0.94 -14.83
C LYS A 290 -34.38 -1.24 -16.33
N PHE A 291 -35.57 -1.10 -16.92
CA PHE A 291 -35.71 -1.15 -18.37
C PHE A 291 -34.82 -0.07 -19.00
N GLY A 292 -34.00 -0.44 -19.99
CA GLY A 292 -33.04 0.46 -20.63
C GLY A 292 -31.62 0.45 -20.05
N ASP A 293 -31.37 -0.13 -18.87
CA ASP A 293 -30.00 -0.21 -18.30
C ASP A 293 -29.04 -0.97 -19.22
N SER A 294 -29.51 -2.06 -19.85
CA SER A 294 -28.71 -2.81 -20.81
C SER A 294 -28.32 -1.98 -22.04
N LEU A 295 -29.19 -1.06 -22.48
CA LEU A 295 -28.91 -0.16 -23.60
C LEU A 295 -27.80 0.83 -23.25
N TRP A 296 -27.86 1.46 -22.05
CA TRP A 296 -26.82 2.42 -21.62
C TRP A 296 -25.47 1.75 -21.46
N LEU A 297 -25.43 0.54 -20.91
CA LEU A 297 -24.20 -0.25 -20.80
C LEU A 297 -23.65 -0.65 -22.18
N ALA A 298 -24.52 -1.04 -23.12
CA ALA A 298 -24.10 -1.39 -24.48
C ALA A 298 -23.51 -0.17 -25.21
N LEU A 299 -24.15 1.02 -25.09
CA LEU A 299 -23.64 2.27 -25.65
C LEU A 299 -22.29 2.66 -25.03
N GLY A 300 -22.14 2.55 -23.69
CA GLY A 300 -20.89 2.78 -23.00
C GLY A 300 -19.77 1.86 -23.49
N ASN A 301 -20.07 0.55 -23.59
CA ASN A 301 -19.11 -0.46 -24.06
C ASN A 301 -18.69 -0.27 -25.53
N SER A 302 -19.60 0.20 -26.39
CA SER A 302 -19.28 0.37 -27.81
C SER A 302 -18.57 1.68 -28.11
N LEU A 303 -18.92 2.77 -27.42
CA LEU A 303 -18.49 4.13 -27.81
C LEU A 303 -17.41 4.72 -26.92
N MET A 304 -17.29 4.30 -25.64
CA MET A 304 -16.47 5.02 -24.67
C MET A 304 -15.50 4.13 -23.88
N PHE A 305 -15.97 3.02 -23.32
CA PHE A 305 -15.17 2.22 -22.39
C PHE A 305 -13.87 1.67 -23.00
N PRO A 306 -13.82 1.22 -24.28
CA PRO A 306 -12.57 0.77 -24.88
C PRO A 306 -11.48 1.84 -24.95
N ALA A 307 -11.88 3.08 -25.29
CA ALA A 307 -10.95 4.21 -25.34
C ALA A 307 -10.44 4.60 -23.95
N ILE A 308 -11.32 4.56 -22.93
CA ILE A 308 -10.95 4.83 -21.53
C ILE A 308 -10.02 3.74 -21.03
N ARG A 309 -10.34 2.44 -21.24
CA ARG A 309 -9.45 1.33 -20.87
C ARG A 309 -8.06 1.47 -21.48
N LYS A 310 -8.00 1.78 -22.77
CA LYS A 310 -6.72 2.00 -23.47
C LYS A 310 -5.92 3.16 -22.86
N SER A 311 -6.57 4.20 -22.34
CA SER A 311 -5.90 5.33 -21.71
C SER A 311 -5.37 5.04 -20.30
N ILE A 312 -6.00 4.10 -19.57
CA ILE A 312 -5.53 3.64 -18.25
C ILE A 312 -4.37 2.67 -18.43
N GLY A 313 -4.51 1.69 -19.33
CA GLY A 313 -3.50 0.70 -19.65
C GLY A 313 -4.04 -0.30 -20.67
N PRO A 314 -3.44 -0.38 -21.87
CA PRO A 314 -4.00 -1.18 -22.97
C PRO A 314 -4.05 -2.68 -22.67
N ASN A 315 -3.17 -3.16 -21.79
CA ASN A 315 -3.02 -4.58 -21.48
C ASN A 315 -3.59 -4.97 -20.10
N LEU A 316 -4.17 -4.01 -19.37
CA LEU A 316 -4.62 -4.26 -18.00
C LEU A 316 -5.70 -5.34 -17.93
N LYS A 317 -5.40 -6.40 -17.18
CA LYS A 317 -6.31 -7.47 -16.79
C LYS A 317 -6.97 -7.20 -15.44
N ALA A 318 -6.20 -6.60 -14.50
CA ALA A 318 -6.71 -6.22 -13.18
C ALA A 318 -5.87 -5.09 -12.57
N LEU A 319 -6.46 -4.41 -11.58
CA LEU A 319 -5.76 -3.56 -10.62
C LEU A 319 -5.78 -4.27 -9.27
N ILE A 320 -4.65 -4.31 -8.56
CA ILE A 320 -4.59 -4.85 -7.20
C ILE A 320 -4.58 -3.65 -6.26
N CYS A 321 -5.40 -3.64 -5.22
CA CYS A 321 -5.53 -2.51 -4.30
C CYS A 321 -5.47 -2.95 -2.85
N GLY A 322 -4.66 -2.26 -2.05
CA GLY A 322 -4.51 -2.55 -0.62
C GLY A 322 -4.02 -1.34 0.17
N SER A 323 -3.56 -1.56 1.39
CA SER A 323 -2.99 -0.59 2.34
C SER A 323 -4.00 0.36 3.00
N ALA A 324 -5.17 0.59 2.43
CA ALA A 324 -6.25 1.38 2.98
C ALA A 324 -7.61 0.93 2.38
N PRO A 325 -8.76 1.28 3.00
CA PRO A 325 -10.06 1.01 2.42
C PRO A 325 -10.23 1.65 1.04
N LEU A 326 -10.86 0.92 0.11
CA LEU A 326 -11.23 1.43 -1.20
C LEU A 326 -12.74 1.65 -1.28
N ALA A 327 -13.16 2.84 -1.70
CA ALA A 327 -14.56 3.16 -1.91
C ALA A 327 -15.23 2.18 -2.89
N ILE A 328 -16.39 1.64 -2.50
CA ILE A 328 -17.16 0.70 -3.33
C ILE A 328 -17.47 1.32 -4.70
N ASP A 329 -17.83 2.60 -4.72
CA ASP A 329 -18.11 3.33 -5.97
C ASP A 329 -16.91 3.40 -6.90
N THR A 330 -15.70 3.51 -6.35
CA THR A 330 -14.46 3.50 -7.13
C THR A 330 -14.17 2.11 -7.67
N GLN A 331 -14.38 1.07 -6.87
CA GLN A 331 -14.24 -0.31 -7.34
C GLN A 331 -15.24 -0.63 -8.45
N LEU A 332 -16.54 -0.29 -8.26
CA LEU A 332 -17.59 -0.47 -9.27
C LEU A 332 -17.31 0.33 -10.55
N PHE A 333 -16.71 1.51 -10.43
CA PHE A 333 -16.33 2.33 -11.59
C PHE A 333 -15.34 1.60 -12.51
N PHE A 334 -14.28 1.04 -11.96
CA PHE A 334 -13.30 0.28 -12.77
C PHE A 334 -13.89 -1.03 -13.30
N MET A 335 -14.69 -1.72 -12.50
CA MET A 335 -15.40 -2.94 -12.94
C MET A 335 -16.36 -2.65 -14.08
N MET A 336 -17.07 -1.52 -14.08
CA MET A 336 -17.90 -1.07 -15.21
C MET A 336 -17.07 -0.92 -16.49
N LEU A 337 -15.86 -0.43 -16.38
CA LEU A 337 -14.92 -0.30 -17.50
C LEU A 337 -14.34 -1.66 -17.94
N GLY A 338 -14.66 -2.76 -17.25
CA GLY A 338 -14.11 -4.08 -17.52
C GLY A 338 -12.70 -4.30 -16.97
N ILE A 339 -12.28 -3.49 -15.98
CA ILE A 339 -11.02 -3.64 -15.25
C ILE A 339 -11.37 -4.03 -13.81
N PRO A 340 -11.30 -5.30 -13.42
CA PRO A 340 -11.54 -5.70 -12.03
C PRO A 340 -10.49 -5.08 -11.11
N VAL A 341 -10.92 -4.65 -9.92
CA VAL A 341 -10.05 -4.22 -8.84
C VAL A 341 -10.06 -5.30 -7.76
N LEU A 342 -8.95 -6.01 -7.63
CA LEU A 342 -8.76 -7.06 -6.64
C LEU A 342 -8.26 -6.42 -5.35
N GLN A 343 -9.04 -6.49 -4.29
CA GLN A 343 -8.63 -5.97 -3.00
C GLN A 343 -7.81 -7.02 -2.23
N VAL A 344 -6.84 -6.53 -1.47
CA VAL A 344 -6.03 -7.32 -0.54
C VAL A 344 -5.99 -6.61 0.81
N TYR A 345 -6.00 -7.38 1.89
CA TYR A 345 -5.84 -6.85 3.23
C TYR A 345 -4.73 -7.58 3.96
N GLY A 346 -3.97 -6.82 4.72
CA GLY A 346 -2.94 -7.30 5.61
C GLY A 346 -2.11 -6.17 6.19
N LEU A 347 -1.16 -6.56 7.01
CA LEU A 347 -0.24 -5.70 7.74
C LEU A 347 1.20 -6.19 7.50
N THR A 348 2.17 -5.42 7.93
CA THR A 348 3.57 -5.88 7.94
C THR A 348 3.70 -7.16 8.78
N GLU A 349 2.98 -7.21 9.89
CA GLU A 349 2.90 -8.35 10.83
C GLU A 349 2.27 -9.61 10.22
N THR A 350 1.53 -9.48 9.11
CA THR A 350 1.02 -10.63 8.33
C THR A 350 1.83 -10.86 7.05
N THR A 351 3.07 -10.39 7.02
CA THR A 351 3.99 -10.47 5.87
C THR A 351 3.32 -9.97 4.59
N ALA A 352 2.67 -8.82 4.64
CA ALA A 352 1.93 -8.08 3.62
C ALA A 352 0.43 -8.38 3.55
N ILE A 353 -0.01 -9.63 3.42
CA ILE A 353 -1.42 -9.97 3.21
C ILE A 353 -1.88 -11.14 4.09
N CYS A 354 -3.16 -11.13 4.45
CA CYS A 354 -3.86 -12.27 5.03
C CYS A 354 -5.15 -12.60 4.27
N THR A 355 -5.69 -11.65 3.48
CA THR A 355 -6.76 -11.92 2.52
C THR A 355 -6.40 -11.40 1.13
N ALA A 356 -7.00 -12.00 0.11
CA ALA A 356 -6.93 -11.53 -1.27
C ALA A 356 -8.19 -11.94 -2.04
N ASP A 357 -8.73 -11.03 -2.84
CA ASP A 357 -9.85 -11.35 -3.75
C ASP A 357 -9.52 -12.54 -4.65
N ASP A 358 -10.53 -13.36 -4.92
CA ASP A 358 -10.45 -14.35 -5.98
C ASP A 358 -10.77 -13.65 -7.31
N PRO A 359 -9.85 -13.65 -8.30
CA PRO A 359 -10.09 -13.01 -9.59
C PRO A 359 -11.36 -13.46 -10.31
N ALA A 360 -11.84 -14.68 -10.03
CA ALA A 360 -13.07 -15.20 -10.61
C ALA A 360 -14.34 -14.70 -9.90
N HIS A 361 -14.24 -14.25 -8.65
CA HIS A 361 -15.39 -13.90 -7.80
C HIS A 361 -15.10 -12.68 -6.93
N VAL A 362 -14.89 -11.52 -7.56
CA VAL A 362 -14.68 -10.25 -6.85
C VAL A 362 -15.99 -9.74 -6.29
N GLU A 363 -16.03 -9.48 -4.99
CA GLU A 363 -17.19 -8.91 -4.30
C GLU A 363 -16.87 -7.48 -3.83
N PRO A 364 -17.44 -6.43 -4.46
CA PRO A 364 -17.14 -5.05 -4.12
C PRO A 364 -17.40 -4.70 -2.66
N GLY A 365 -16.43 -3.99 -2.06
CA GLY A 365 -16.48 -3.61 -0.65
C GLY A 365 -15.97 -4.67 0.33
N PHE A 366 -15.51 -5.81 -0.18
CA PHE A 366 -14.81 -6.85 0.57
C PHE A 366 -13.34 -6.91 0.12
N VAL A 367 -12.50 -7.53 0.94
CA VAL A 367 -11.06 -7.70 0.70
C VAL A 367 -10.70 -9.16 0.40
N GLY A 368 -11.69 -9.93 -0.02
CA GLY A 368 -11.57 -11.36 -0.33
C GLY A 368 -11.53 -12.29 0.89
N PRO A 369 -11.44 -13.60 0.65
CA PRO A 369 -11.28 -14.61 1.67
C PRO A 369 -9.84 -14.66 2.18
N ALA A 370 -9.64 -15.32 3.33
CA ALA A 370 -8.31 -15.67 3.81
C ALA A 370 -7.50 -16.41 2.72
N ILE A 371 -6.21 -16.10 2.63
CA ILE A 371 -5.31 -16.83 1.73
C ILE A 371 -5.09 -18.27 2.23
N PRO A 372 -4.74 -19.22 1.37
CA PRO A 372 -4.53 -20.61 1.76
C PRO A 372 -3.56 -20.73 2.96
N GLY A 373 -3.89 -21.58 3.94
CA GLY A 373 -3.08 -21.79 5.15
C GLY A 373 -3.21 -20.72 6.22
N VAL A 374 -4.02 -19.68 6.01
CA VAL A 374 -4.29 -18.63 6.99
C VAL A 374 -5.70 -18.80 7.55
N GLU A 375 -5.79 -18.77 8.86
CA GLU A 375 -7.05 -18.79 9.60
C GLU A 375 -7.37 -17.39 10.11
N MET A 376 -8.64 -17.01 10.01
CA MET A 376 -9.11 -15.71 10.50
C MET A 376 -10.41 -15.91 11.28
N LYS A 377 -10.55 -15.19 12.38
CA LYS A 377 -11.80 -15.14 13.16
C LYS A 377 -12.06 -13.74 13.66
N ARG A 378 -13.32 -13.49 14.00
CA ARG A 378 -13.76 -12.25 14.67
C ARG A 378 -13.84 -12.52 16.17
N ALA A 379 -13.23 -11.65 16.97
CA ALA A 379 -13.38 -11.63 18.42
C ALA A 379 -14.70 -10.94 18.84
N ASP A 380 -15.06 -11.03 20.11
CA ASP A 380 -16.32 -10.49 20.64
C ASP A 380 -16.42 -8.95 20.51
N ASP A 381 -15.29 -8.25 20.57
CA ASP A 381 -15.19 -6.80 20.36
C ASP A 381 -15.13 -6.39 18.87
N GLY A 382 -15.22 -7.38 17.97
CA GLY A 382 -15.16 -7.20 16.52
C GLY A 382 -13.76 -7.20 15.94
N GLU A 383 -12.70 -7.42 16.74
CA GLU A 383 -11.33 -7.51 16.26
C GLU A 383 -11.14 -8.69 15.31
N ILE A 384 -10.34 -8.46 14.27
CA ILE A 384 -9.87 -9.52 13.39
C ILE A 384 -8.65 -10.18 14.02
N LEU A 385 -8.74 -11.48 14.28
CA LEU A 385 -7.64 -12.31 14.75
C LEU A 385 -7.15 -13.19 13.61
N VAL A 386 -5.84 -13.28 13.44
CA VAL A 386 -5.21 -14.02 12.34
C VAL A 386 -4.22 -15.03 12.89
N ARG A 387 -4.21 -16.25 12.30
CA ARG A 387 -3.25 -17.30 12.59
C ARG A 387 -2.80 -17.95 11.29
N GLY A 388 -1.50 -18.20 11.17
CA GLY A 388 -0.96 -18.87 9.98
C GLY A 388 0.55 -18.68 9.82
N PRO A 389 1.13 -19.32 8.82
CA PRO A 389 2.57 -19.23 8.56
C PRO A 389 3.01 -17.85 8.04
N ASN A 390 2.07 -16.98 7.69
CA ASN A 390 2.32 -15.59 7.30
C ASN A 390 2.51 -14.64 8.50
N ILE A 391 2.29 -15.10 9.74
CA ILE A 391 2.39 -14.23 10.92
C ILE A 391 3.85 -14.06 11.31
N PHE A 392 4.25 -12.82 11.53
CA PHE A 392 5.59 -12.44 11.98
C PHE A 392 6.01 -13.18 13.27
N SER A 393 7.32 -13.29 13.49
CA SER A 393 7.81 -13.98 14.68
C SER A 393 7.75 -13.11 15.94
N GLU A 394 8.16 -11.86 15.82
CA GLU A 394 8.23 -10.92 16.94
C GLU A 394 8.41 -9.47 16.46
N TYR A 395 8.18 -8.51 17.36
CA TYR A 395 8.73 -7.17 17.22
C TYR A 395 10.16 -7.14 17.73
N TRP A 396 11.08 -6.64 16.91
CA TRP A 396 12.50 -6.59 17.21
C TRP A 396 12.78 -5.94 18.57
N GLN A 397 13.40 -6.68 19.49
CA GLN A 397 13.74 -6.25 20.86
C GLN A 397 12.54 -5.68 21.65
N ARG A 398 11.33 -6.12 21.37
CA ARG A 398 10.09 -5.67 22.03
C ARG A 398 9.26 -6.87 22.54
N PRO A 399 9.76 -7.65 23.51
CA PRO A 399 9.06 -8.86 23.96
C PRO A 399 7.68 -8.58 24.57
N ALA A 400 7.51 -7.45 25.27
CA ALA A 400 6.21 -7.09 25.86
C ALA A 400 5.16 -6.76 24.80
N GLU A 401 5.53 -6.01 23.76
CA GLU A 401 4.64 -5.71 22.64
C GLU A 401 4.35 -6.95 21.79
N THR A 402 5.33 -7.83 21.63
CA THR A 402 5.16 -9.12 20.97
C THR A 402 4.14 -9.98 21.70
N ALA A 403 4.30 -10.15 23.01
CA ALA A 403 3.36 -10.91 23.84
C ALA A 403 1.95 -10.31 23.85
N LYS A 404 1.84 -8.98 23.74
CA LYS A 404 0.54 -8.30 23.60
C LYS A 404 -0.12 -8.52 22.24
N ALA A 405 0.69 -8.61 21.18
CA ALA A 405 0.17 -8.79 19.82
C ALA A 405 -0.12 -10.26 19.48
N LEU A 406 0.66 -11.19 20.05
CA LEU A 406 0.54 -12.63 19.85
C LEU A 406 0.02 -13.29 21.13
N GLN A 407 -1.29 -13.55 21.19
CA GLN A 407 -1.92 -14.16 22.36
C GLN A 407 -2.64 -15.46 21.95
N ASP A 408 -2.45 -16.51 22.70
CA ASP A 408 -3.11 -17.81 22.51
C ASP A 408 -2.96 -18.38 21.09
N GLY A 409 -1.82 -18.09 20.44
CA GLY A 409 -1.52 -18.49 19.07
C GLY A 409 -2.22 -17.67 18.00
N TRP A 410 -2.83 -16.54 18.36
CA TRP A 410 -3.48 -15.61 17.43
C TRP A 410 -2.77 -14.26 17.44
N PHE A 411 -2.63 -13.68 16.25
CA PHE A 411 -2.22 -12.29 16.09
C PHE A 411 -3.44 -11.37 16.19
N HIS A 412 -3.36 -10.42 17.11
CA HIS A 412 -4.33 -9.36 17.32
C HIS A 412 -4.01 -8.18 16.40
N THR A 413 -4.84 -8.02 15.35
CA THR A 413 -4.54 -7.05 14.28
C THR A 413 -4.80 -5.60 14.68
N GLY A 414 -5.63 -5.36 15.67
CA GLY A 414 -6.16 -4.05 16.02
C GLY A 414 -7.15 -3.49 14.98
N ASP A 415 -7.48 -4.26 13.94
CA ASP A 415 -8.46 -3.91 12.93
C ASP A 415 -9.79 -4.62 13.22
N GLN A 416 -10.92 -3.96 12.97
CA GLN A 416 -12.25 -4.54 13.07
C GLN A 416 -12.75 -5.00 11.70
N GLY A 417 -13.50 -6.08 11.68
CA GLY A 417 -14.09 -6.60 10.46
C GLY A 417 -15.07 -7.73 10.68
N GLU A 418 -15.67 -8.16 9.59
CA GLU A 418 -16.66 -9.23 9.58
C GLU A 418 -16.56 -10.04 8.28
N PRO A 419 -16.68 -11.37 8.33
CA PRO A 419 -16.84 -12.20 7.16
C PRO A 419 -18.29 -12.23 6.71
N ASN A 420 -18.53 -12.38 5.40
CA ASN A 420 -19.85 -12.74 4.89
C ASN A 420 -20.00 -14.27 4.79
N GLU A 421 -21.16 -14.72 4.31
CA GLU A 421 -21.50 -16.14 4.15
C GLU A 421 -20.56 -16.89 3.20
N ASN A 422 -19.91 -16.19 2.26
CA ASN A 422 -18.94 -16.73 1.31
C ASN A 422 -17.50 -16.74 1.85
N GLY A 423 -17.29 -16.28 3.09
CA GLY A 423 -15.96 -16.17 3.70
C GLY A 423 -15.14 -14.95 3.25
N ASN A 424 -15.71 -14.02 2.47
CA ASN A 424 -15.06 -12.74 2.14
C ASN A 424 -15.11 -11.81 3.35
N TRP A 425 -13.99 -11.17 3.67
CA TRP A 425 -13.88 -10.25 4.78
C TRP A 425 -14.15 -8.81 4.36
N ARG A 426 -14.82 -8.07 5.22
CA ARG A 426 -14.97 -6.61 5.15
C ARG A 426 -14.26 -5.99 6.34
N ILE A 427 -13.39 -5.02 6.08
CA ILE A 427 -12.75 -4.23 7.13
C ILE A 427 -13.68 -3.06 7.48
N THR A 428 -14.00 -2.91 8.75
CA THR A 428 -14.97 -1.91 9.22
C THR A 428 -14.33 -0.76 9.99
N GLY A 429 -13.05 -0.88 10.40
CA GLY A 429 -12.32 0.18 11.07
C GLY A 429 -11.12 -0.32 11.86
N ARG A 430 -10.55 0.56 12.69
CA ARG A 430 -9.48 0.24 13.64
C ARG A 430 -9.92 0.45 15.07
N ILE A 431 -9.67 -0.51 15.96
CA ILE A 431 -10.04 -0.44 17.37
C ILE A 431 -9.50 0.84 18.03
N LYS A 432 -8.24 1.16 17.82
CA LYS A 432 -7.59 2.36 18.38
C LYS A 432 -8.12 3.68 17.83
N ASN A 433 -8.71 3.67 16.63
CA ASN A 433 -9.27 4.87 16.00
C ASN A 433 -10.73 5.08 16.36
N LEU A 434 -11.34 4.12 17.08
CA LEU A 434 -12.73 4.26 17.51
C LEU A 434 -12.93 5.56 18.29
N ILE A 435 -13.90 6.32 17.84
CA ILE A 435 -14.38 7.50 18.56
C ILE A 435 -15.42 7.00 19.56
N ILE A 436 -15.12 7.16 20.85
CA ILE A 436 -16.04 6.80 21.94
C ILE A 436 -16.74 8.09 22.38
N LEU A 437 -18.02 8.23 22.02
CA LEU A 437 -18.81 9.37 22.44
C LEU A 437 -19.15 9.30 23.94
N ASN A 438 -19.49 10.43 24.54
CA ASN A 438 -19.98 10.51 25.93
C ASN A 438 -21.22 9.61 26.21
N SER A 439 -21.97 9.29 25.16
CA SER A 439 -23.08 8.35 25.18
C SER A 439 -22.67 6.87 25.22
N GLY A 440 -21.37 6.58 25.19
CA GLY A 440 -20.81 5.21 25.16
C GLY A 440 -20.83 4.53 23.79
N HIS A 441 -21.26 5.22 22.73
CA HIS A 441 -21.23 4.64 21.38
C HIS A 441 -19.80 4.63 20.81
N ASN A 442 -19.39 3.46 20.33
CA ASN A 442 -18.13 3.28 19.59
C ASN A 442 -18.38 3.48 18.10
N ILE A 443 -17.66 4.41 17.49
CA ILE A 443 -17.83 4.79 16.08
C ILE A 443 -16.49 4.66 15.37
N ALA A 444 -16.43 3.79 14.36
CA ALA A 444 -15.31 3.76 13.43
C ALA A 444 -15.39 4.99 12.53
N PRO A 445 -14.38 5.88 12.52
CA PRO A 445 -14.43 7.12 11.76
C PRO A 445 -14.26 6.90 10.27
N GLU A 446 -13.44 5.93 9.85
CA GLU A 446 -13.01 5.76 8.47
C GLU A 446 -14.17 5.64 7.47
N PRO A 447 -15.24 4.85 7.71
CA PRO A 447 -16.34 4.72 6.75
C PRO A 447 -17.14 6.03 6.56
N ILE A 448 -17.16 6.90 7.58
CA ILE A 448 -17.87 8.19 7.51
C ILE A 448 -16.97 9.22 6.82
N GLU A 449 -15.67 9.25 7.15
CA GLU A 449 -14.66 10.10 6.52
C GLU A 449 -14.59 9.84 5.01
N GLU A 450 -14.60 8.56 4.62
CA GLU A 450 -14.62 8.15 3.22
C GLU A 450 -15.85 8.67 2.48
N LYS A 451 -17.05 8.51 3.07
CA LYS A 451 -18.29 9.02 2.48
C LYS A 451 -18.27 10.54 2.35
N LEU A 452 -17.78 11.26 3.35
CA LEU A 452 -17.64 12.72 3.28
C LEU A 452 -16.66 13.12 2.16
N ALA A 453 -15.50 12.46 2.07
CA ALA A 453 -14.51 12.73 1.02
C ALA A 453 -15.07 12.51 -0.39
N GLN A 454 -15.94 11.51 -0.60
CA GLN A 454 -16.63 11.27 -1.87
C GLN A 454 -17.53 12.44 -2.31
N HIS A 455 -18.13 13.16 -1.35
CA HIS A 455 -18.98 14.32 -1.62
C HIS A 455 -18.22 15.66 -1.59
N LEU A 456 -16.91 15.63 -1.30
CA LEU A 456 -16.03 16.78 -1.19
C LEU A 456 -14.76 16.58 -2.03
N PRO A 457 -14.86 16.55 -3.38
CA PRO A 457 -13.71 16.29 -4.25
C PRO A 457 -12.59 17.33 -4.13
N GLU A 458 -12.89 18.52 -3.61
CA GLU A 458 -11.92 19.59 -3.34
C GLU A 458 -11.19 19.40 -1.98
N ALA A 459 -11.68 18.52 -1.10
CA ALA A 459 -11.00 18.19 0.14
C ALA A 459 -9.83 17.24 -0.10
N GLN A 460 -8.70 17.48 0.57
CA GLN A 460 -7.60 16.50 0.55
C GLN A 460 -7.74 15.45 1.64
N GLN A 461 -8.12 15.87 2.84
CA GLN A 461 -8.35 14.97 3.95
C GLN A 461 -9.60 15.39 4.72
N VAL A 462 -10.28 14.38 5.26
CA VAL A 462 -11.38 14.55 6.21
C VAL A 462 -11.04 13.74 7.46
N VAL A 463 -11.10 14.35 8.64
CA VAL A 463 -10.80 13.70 9.92
C VAL A 463 -11.95 13.92 10.88
N LEU A 464 -12.57 12.84 11.35
CA LEU A 464 -13.59 12.91 12.36
C LEU A 464 -13.00 13.03 13.77
N ILE A 465 -13.62 13.90 14.55
CA ILE A 465 -13.33 14.16 15.95
C ILE A 465 -14.59 13.92 16.77
N GLY A 466 -14.44 13.41 17.98
CA GLY A 466 -15.61 13.16 18.81
C GLY A 466 -15.33 12.34 20.07
N ASN A 467 -14.08 11.91 20.28
CA ASN A 467 -13.73 11.11 21.44
C ASN A 467 -14.04 11.86 22.74
N GLN A 468 -14.83 11.25 23.63
CA GLN A 468 -15.32 11.85 24.87
C GLN A 468 -16.11 13.16 24.64
N ARG A 469 -16.84 13.25 23.52
CA ARG A 469 -17.70 14.39 23.17
C ARG A 469 -19.15 13.95 22.97
N GLY A 470 -20.05 14.92 22.89
CA GLY A 470 -21.49 14.66 22.72
C GLY A 470 -21.90 14.29 21.29
N PHE A 471 -21.07 14.58 20.30
CA PHE A 471 -21.34 14.36 18.88
C PHE A 471 -20.05 14.32 18.05
N LEU A 472 -20.17 13.90 16.77
CA LEU A 472 -19.05 13.93 15.81
C LEU A 472 -18.90 15.31 15.17
N ALA A 473 -17.66 15.77 15.06
CA ALA A 473 -17.27 16.93 14.27
C ALA A 473 -16.22 16.50 13.22
N ALA A 474 -16.03 17.31 12.17
CA ALA A 474 -15.06 17.05 11.12
C ALA A 474 -14.03 18.17 10.99
N LEU A 475 -12.75 17.82 10.85
CA LEU A 475 -11.72 18.68 10.28
C LEU A 475 -11.60 18.37 8.79
N VAL A 476 -11.70 19.36 7.92
CA VAL A 476 -11.65 19.17 6.46
C VAL A 476 -10.53 20.05 5.91
N THR A 477 -9.54 19.44 5.26
CA THR A 477 -8.45 20.20 4.63
C THR A 477 -8.80 20.58 3.20
N SER A 478 -8.38 21.78 2.79
CA SER A 478 -8.57 22.28 1.43
C SER A 478 -7.28 22.12 0.59
N ASN A 479 -7.41 21.99 -0.72
CA ASN A 479 -6.30 22.02 -1.70
C ASN A 479 -5.61 23.41 -1.85
N GLY A 480 -5.76 24.26 -0.97
CA GLY A 480 -5.75 25.65 -0.76
C GLY A 480 -4.60 26.54 -1.12
N ALA A 481 -3.52 26.30 -1.76
CA ALA A 481 -2.50 27.32 -1.99
C ALA A 481 -2.74 28.28 -3.19
N ASN A 482 -3.61 27.96 -4.15
CA ASN A 482 -3.76 28.73 -5.41
C ASN A 482 -5.19 29.16 -5.78
N GLY A 483 -6.02 29.49 -4.80
CA GLY A 483 -7.21 30.36 -5.04
C GLY A 483 -8.37 29.86 -5.93
N ALA A 484 -8.20 28.78 -6.69
CA ALA A 484 -9.19 28.36 -7.68
C ALA A 484 -10.25 27.36 -7.18
N ASN A 485 -9.97 26.61 -6.09
CA ASN A 485 -10.87 25.58 -5.56
C ASN A 485 -10.92 25.65 -4.02
N LYS A 486 -11.35 26.78 -3.47
CA LYS A 486 -11.53 26.93 -2.04
C LYS A 486 -12.82 26.24 -1.61
N LEU A 487 -12.72 25.26 -0.71
CA LEU A 487 -13.88 24.65 -0.04
C LEU A 487 -14.70 25.75 0.65
N THR A 488 -16.00 25.73 0.43
CA THR A 488 -16.94 26.65 1.10
C THR A 488 -17.69 25.92 2.20
N ASP A 489 -18.12 26.67 3.22
CA ASP A 489 -18.96 26.13 4.30
C ASP A 489 -20.21 25.47 3.74
N GLN A 490 -20.81 26.04 2.69
CA GLN A 490 -22.02 25.49 2.06
C GLN A 490 -21.78 24.12 1.41
N GLN A 491 -20.64 23.92 0.74
CA GLN A 491 -20.28 22.62 0.15
C GLN A 491 -20.12 21.56 1.23
N ILE A 492 -19.40 21.86 2.31
CA ILE A 492 -19.18 20.94 3.42
C ILE A 492 -20.50 20.63 4.13
N GLN A 493 -21.32 21.64 4.39
CA GLN A 493 -22.62 21.46 5.02
C GLN A 493 -23.53 20.53 4.18
N SER A 494 -23.60 20.74 2.85
CA SER A 494 -24.36 19.89 1.93
C SER A 494 -23.85 18.44 1.91
N ALA A 495 -22.54 18.23 1.93
CA ALA A 495 -21.94 16.90 2.00
C ALA A 495 -22.28 16.20 3.32
N ILE A 496 -22.19 16.92 4.44
CA ILE A 496 -22.57 16.42 5.77
C ILE A 496 -24.04 16.02 5.80
N GLU A 497 -24.94 16.85 5.29
CA GLU A 497 -26.39 16.56 5.24
C GLU A 497 -26.66 15.29 4.42
N THR A 498 -26.01 15.16 3.27
CA THR A 498 -26.14 13.99 2.39
C THR A 498 -25.66 12.71 3.08
N VAL A 499 -24.52 12.75 3.73
CA VAL A 499 -23.98 11.59 4.46
C VAL A 499 -24.85 11.27 5.69
N ASN A 500 -25.25 12.28 6.46
CA ASN A 500 -26.07 12.13 7.65
C ASN A 500 -27.44 11.52 7.38
N ALA A 501 -28.03 11.75 6.19
CA ALA A 501 -29.34 11.21 5.81
C ALA A 501 -29.38 9.67 5.88
N SER A 502 -28.24 9.00 5.71
CA SER A 502 -28.12 7.54 5.79
C SER A 502 -27.56 7.03 7.11
N GLN A 503 -27.25 7.92 8.08
CA GLN A 503 -26.62 7.57 9.34
C GLN A 503 -27.59 7.62 10.52
N PRO A 504 -27.49 6.68 11.48
CA PRO A 504 -28.19 6.80 12.75
C PRO A 504 -27.72 8.07 13.49
N HIS A 505 -28.60 8.64 14.32
CA HIS A 505 -28.39 9.93 14.96
C HIS A 505 -27.05 10.09 15.70
N TYR A 506 -26.56 9.03 16.36
CA TYR A 506 -25.29 9.06 17.08
C TYR A 506 -24.04 9.05 16.17
N LYS A 507 -24.20 8.68 14.88
CA LYS A 507 -23.13 8.71 13.87
C LYS A 507 -23.17 9.97 13.00
N GLN A 508 -24.08 10.90 13.25
CA GLN A 508 -24.21 12.12 12.47
C GLN A 508 -23.13 13.13 12.83
N VAL A 509 -22.50 13.70 11.82
CA VAL A 509 -21.55 14.81 11.94
C VAL A 509 -22.35 16.10 12.10
N ARG A 510 -22.05 16.90 13.13
CA ARG A 510 -22.85 18.09 13.48
C ARG A 510 -22.10 19.40 13.37
N ALA A 511 -20.77 19.37 13.29
CA ALA A 511 -19.95 20.54 13.17
C ALA A 511 -18.73 20.23 12.30
N PHE A 512 -18.13 21.26 11.73
CA PHE A 512 -16.88 21.12 10.97
C PHE A 512 -16.00 22.34 11.13
N HIS A 513 -14.70 22.17 10.84
CA HIS A 513 -13.73 23.23 10.73
C HIS A 513 -12.91 23.03 9.46
N ILE A 514 -12.72 24.11 8.68
CA ILE A 514 -11.89 24.09 7.47
C ILE A 514 -10.44 24.39 7.87
N VAL A 515 -9.56 23.44 7.60
CA VAL A 515 -8.12 23.61 7.75
C VAL A 515 -7.58 24.14 6.41
N PRO A 516 -6.96 25.33 6.38
CA PRO A 516 -6.55 25.98 5.13
C PRO A 516 -5.50 25.21 4.35
N GLU A 517 -4.64 24.46 5.05
CA GLU A 517 -3.53 23.71 4.46
C GLU A 517 -3.75 22.19 4.63
N PRO A 518 -3.34 21.38 3.64
CA PRO A 518 -3.40 19.94 3.75
C PRO A 518 -2.43 19.42 4.82
N PHE A 519 -2.77 18.27 5.40
CA PHE A 519 -1.83 17.55 6.25
C PHE A 519 -0.73 16.93 5.38
N THR A 520 0.52 17.03 5.83
CA THR A 520 1.68 16.50 5.12
C THR A 520 2.60 15.70 6.05
N MET A 521 3.57 15.00 5.46
CA MET A 521 4.61 14.32 6.23
C MET A 521 5.53 15.35 6.93
N GLU A 522 5.85 16.44 6.24
CA GLU A 522 6.72 17.52 6.74
C GLU A 522 6.10 18.22 7.94
N SER A 523 4.76 18.38 7.96
CA SER A 523 4.04 18.91 9.11
C SER A 523 3.95 17.92 10.28
N GLY A 524 4.38 16.66 10.09
CA GLY A 524 4.28 15.60 11.09
C GLY A 524 2.86 15.04 11.29
N LEU A 525 1.88 15.43 10.45
CA LEU A 525 0.47 15.04 10.57
C LEU A 525 0.10 13.80 9.73
N LEU A 526 0.97 13.39 8.80
CA LEU A 526 0.87 12.12 8.08
C LEU A 526 2.04 11.21 8.41
N THR A 527 1.80 9.91 8.27
CA THR A 527 2.88 8.90 8.24
C THR A 527 3.55 8.90 6.88
N THR A 528 4.70 8.21 6.74
CA THR A 528 5.40 7.99 5.46
C THR A 528 4.53 7.30 4.40
N MET A 529 3.50 6.58 4.83
CA MET A 529 2.49 5.94 3.97
C MET A 529 1.30 6.86 3.65
N GLY A 530 1.35 8.13 4.05
CA GLY A 530 0.24 9.07 3.87
C GLY A 530 -0.96 8.84 4.81
N LYS A 531 -0.82 8.01 5.86
CA LYS A 531 -1.90 7.78 6.83
C LYS A 531 -1.95 8.90 7.86
N LEU A 532 -3.15 9.28 8.31
CA LEU A 532 -3.39 10.31 9.32
C LEU A 532 -2.79 9.92 10.68
N LYS A 533 -1.99 10.80 11.25
CA LYS A 533 -1.54 10.72 12.66
C LYS A 533 -2.58 11.41 13.54
N ARG A 534 -3.67 10.71 13.87
CA ARG A 534 -4.86 11.29 14.52
C ARG A 534 -4.56 12.02 15.82
N ASP A 535 -3.68 11.48 16.65
CA ASP A 535 -3.29 12.11 17.93
C ASP A 535 -2.57 13.43 17.69
N ALA A 536 -1.62 13.47 16.74
CA ALA A 536 -0.90 14.68 16.37
C ALA A 536 -1.84 15.74 15.78
N ILE A 537 -2.81 15.33 14.94
CA ILE A 537 -3.84 16.21 14.38
C ILE A 537 -4.71 16.78 15.49
N THR A 538 -5.22 15.94 16.38
CA THR A 538 -6.07 16.36 17.51
C THR A 538 -5.33 17.33 18.43
N GLN A 539 -4.05 17.09 18.71
CA GLN A 539 -3.22 17.97 19.53
C GLN A 539 -2.95 19.30 18.82
N ARG A 540 -2.61 19.26 17.52
CA ARG A 540 -2.29 20.46 16.73
C ARG A 540 -3.47 21.41 16.59
N PHE A 541 -4.68 20.89 16.47
CA PHE A 541 -5.93 21.65 16.26
C PHE A 541 -6.82 21.66 17.51
N ALA A 542 -6.24 21.52 18.70
CA ALA A 542 -6.99 21.44 19.94
C ALA A 542 -7.92 22.65 20.18
N ALA A 543 -7.46 23.87 19.89
CA ALA A 543 -8.23 25.09 20.07
C ALA A 543 -9.43 25.17 19.11
N GLU A 544 -9.24 24.85 17.86
CA GLU A 544 -10.27 24.81 16.82
C GLU A 544 -11.31 23.72 17.14
N ILE A 545 -10.85 22.57 17.61
CA ILE A 545 -11.71 21.47 18.03
C ILE A 545 -12.58 21.90 19.21
N GLU A 546 -12.01 22.51 20.26
CA GLU A 546 -12.79 23.00 21.39
C GLU A 546 -13.86 24.01 20.98
N ALA A 547 -13.54 24.93 20.06
CA ALA A 547 -14.49 25.92 19.55
C ALA A 547 -15.71 25.29 18.85
N LEU A 548 -15.56 24.11 18.22
CA LEU A 548 -16.66 23.39 17.57
C LEU A 548 -17.71 22.89 18.58
N TYR A 549 -17.30 22.55 19.79
CA TYR A 549 -18.20 22.03 20.82
C TYR A 549 -18.79 23.13 21.70
N GLN A 550 -18.13 24.28 21.83
CA GLN A 550 -18.64 25.43 22.59
C GLN A 550 -19.79 26.15 21.88
N LYS A 551 -19.75 26.29 20.55
CA LYS A 551 -20.78 26.99 19.75
C LYS A 551 -22.18 26.34 19.78
N LYS A 552 -22.35 25.12 20.26
CA LYS A 552 -23.61 24.40 20.33
C LYS A 552 -24.14 24.11 21.76
N SER A 553 -23.47 24.68 22.75
CA SER A 553 -23.95 24.62 24.16
C SER A 553 -24.77 25.83 24.56
N SER A 554 -25.04 26.77 23.63
CA SER A 554 -25.85 27.97 23.84
C SER A 554 -27.19 27.88 23.09
#